data_1cabfbba8739f748cf540c6b39533633
#
_entry.id   1cabfbba8739f748cf540c6b39533633
#
_cell.length_a   1.000
_cell.length_b   1.000
_cell.length_c   1.000
_cell.angle_alpha   90.00
_cell.angle_beta   90.00
_cell.angle_gamma   90.00
#
_symmetry.space_group_name_H-M   'P 1'
#
loop_
_entity.id
_entity.type
_entity.pdbx_description
1 polymer ?
#
loop_
_entity_poly.entity_id
_entity_poly.type
_entity_poly.pdbx_seq_one_letter_code
_entity_poly.pdbx_strand_id
1 'polypeptide(L)' 'MTKVSRPDQNGKHRAQFEKNKKRIYASQSTCGICGGPVDFRLKYPHPLSPCIDHIIPIAKGGHPSDIENLQLAHWTC' A
#
# COMPACT_ATOMS: atom_id res chain seq x y z
N MET A 1 -11.16 -7.67 28.13
CA MET A 1 -10.87 -8.41 26.93
C MET A 1 -9.92 -7.65 26.06
N THR A 2 -8.99 -8.32 25.54
CA THR A 2 -8.05 -7.66 24.65
C THR A 2 -8.61 -7.62 23.26
N LYS A 3 -8.79 -6.44 22.76
CA LYS A 3 -9.20 -6.27 21.41
C LYS A 3 -7.98 -6.37 20.51
N VAL A 4 -8.04 -7.25 19.55
CA VAL A 4 -6.95 -7.38 18.59
C VAL A 4 -7.04 -6.21 17.62
N SER A 5 -6.04 -5.33 17.67
CA SER A 5 -5.95 -4.23 16.70
C SER A 5 -5.59 -4.79 15.33
N ARG A 6 -6.15 -4.18 14.30
CA ARG A 6 -5.66 -4.48 12.96
C ARG A 6 -4.19 -4.03 12.88
N PRO A 7 -3.33 -4.81 12.20
CA PRO A 7 -1.90 -4.45 12.12
C PRO A 7 -1.65 -3.04 11.59
N ASP A 8 -2.45 -2.59 10.65
CA ASP A 8 -2.30 -1.26 10.07
C ASP A 8 -2.71 -0.14 11.04
N GLN A 9 -3.38 -0.47 12.14
CA GLN A 9 -3.74 0.47 13.19
C GLN A 9 -2.78 0.45 14.36
N ASN A 10 -1.89 -0.53 14.39
CA ASN A 10 -0.85 -0.60 15.39
C ASN A 10 0.18 0.48 15.09
N GLY A 11 0.54 1.31 16.07
CA GLY A 11 1.46 2.42 15.85
C GLY A 11 2.80 2.01 15.23
N LYS A 12 3.32 0.86 15.67
CA LYS A 12 4.57 0.34 15.15
C LYS A 12 4.45 -0.06 13.67
N HIS A 13 3.40 -0.78 13.33
CA HIS A 13 3.16 -1.18 11.93
C HIS A 13 2.79 0.01 11.07
N ARG A 14 2.06 0.95 11.63
CA ARG A 14 1.68 2.16 10.89
C ARG A 14 2.90 2.97 10.51
N ALA A 15 3.85 3.17 11.42
CA ALA A 15 5.07 3.91 11.12
C ALA A 15 5.89 3.22 10.05
N GLN A 16 6.01 1.90 10.12
CA GLN A 16 6.72 1.11 9.12
C GLN A 16 6.01 1.17 7.77
N PHE A 17 4.69 1.09 7.77
CA PHE A 17 3.90 1.17 6.55
C PHE A 17 4.11 2.52 5.86
N GLU A 18 4.02 3.62 6.60
CA GLU A 18 4.20 4.96 6.04
C GLU A 18 5.61 5.15 5.48
N LYS A 19 6.61 4.65 6.16
CA LYS A 19 7.99 4.69 5.69
C LYS A 19 8.15 3.91 4.38
N ASN A 20 7.60 2.70 4.33
CA ASN A 20 7.70 1.85 3.16
C ASN A 20 6.87 2.39 1.99
N LYS A 21 5.73 3.00 2.29
CA LYS A 21 4.91 3.67 1.29
C LYS A 21 5.70 4.76 0.57
N LYS A 22 6.45 5.57 1.32
CA LYS A 22 7.29 6.61 0.72
C LYS A 22 8.37 6.01 -0.16
N ARG A 23 8.97 4.91 0.28
CA ARG A 23 10.01 4.22 -0.49
C ARG A 23 9.45 3.68 -1.80
N ILE A 24 8.26 3.11 -1.77
CA ILE A 24 7.62 2.60 -2.98
C ILE A 24 7.28 3.74 -3.93
N TYR A 25 6.74 4.84 -3.44
CA TYR A 25 6.45 5.99 -4.27
C TYR A 25 7.70 6.59 -4.91
N ALA A 26 8.84 6.48 -4.24
CA ALA A 26 10.11 6.98 -4.77
C ALA A 26 10.73 6.04 -5.81
N SER A 27 10.44 4.73 -5.73
CA SER A 27 11.11 3.72 -6.55
C SER A 27 10.24 3.11 -7.64
N GLN A 28 8.93 3.23 -7.53
CA GLN A 28 8.00 2.66 -8.51
C GLN A 28 7.20 3.76 -9.17
N SER A 29 6.90 3.59 -10.45
CA SER A 29 6.11 4.55 -11.21
C SER A 29 5.01 3.88 -12.04
N THR A 30 4.89 2.57 -11.97
CA THR A 30 3.89 1.81 -12.70
C THR A 30 3.06 0.98 -11.74
N CYS A 31 1.81 0.75 -12.12
CA CYS A 31 0.90 -0.08 -11.34
C CYS A 31 1.36 -1.54 -11.39
N GLY A 32 1.47 -2.17 -10.23
CA GLY A 32 1.85 -3.58 -10.15
C GLY A 32 0.77 -4.54 -10.63
N ILE A 33 -0.44 -4.04 -10.84
CA ILE A 33 -1.57 -4.87 -11.26
C ILE A 33 -1.80 -4.78 -12.76
N CYS A 34 -1.93 -3.57 -13.30
CA CYS A 34 -2.21 -3.38 -14.73
C CYS A 34 -0.98 -3.01 -15.55
N GLY A 35 0.14 -2.68 -14.91
CA GLY A 35 1.36 -2.30 -15.59
C GLY A 35 1.38 -0.89 -16.19
N GLY A 36 0.28 -0.17 -16.06
CA GLY A 36 0.20 1.18 -16.61
C GLY A 36 0.88 2.22 -15.72
N PRO A 37 1.23 3.39 -16.28
CA PRO A 37 1.88 4.44 -15.51
C PRO A 37 0.94 5.01 -14.45
N VAL A 38 1.52 5.39 -13.30
CA VAL A 38 0.78 5.99 -12.20
C VAL A 38 1.16 7.47 -12.13
N ASP A 39 0.16 8.34 -12.12
CA ASP A 39 0.36 9.78 -12.01
C ASP A 39 0.21 10.21 -10.55
N PHE A 40 1.33 10.60 -9.93
CA PHE A 40 1.33 11.00 -8.52
C PHE A 40 0.69 12.36 -8.28
N ARG A 41 0.32 13.09 -9.33
CA ARG A 41 -0.41 14.34 -9.20
C ARG A 41 -1.88 14.12 -8.91
N LEU A 42 -2.40 12.94 -9.23
CA LEU A 42 -3.79 12.58 -8.97
C LEU A 42 -3.94 12.23 -7.50
N LYS A 43 -5.07 12.59 -6.92
CA LYS A 43 -5.34 12.34 -5.50
C LYS A 43 -6.67 11.63 -5.33
N TYR A 44 -6.75 10.83 -4.26
CA TYR A 44 -8.01 10.21 -3.89
C TYR A 44 -9.13 11.26 -3.83
N PRO A 45 -10.32 10.99 -4.35
CA PRO A 45 -10.82 9.69 -4.82
C PRO A 45 -10.70 9.46 -6.33
N HIS A 46 -9.74 10.06 -7.00
CA HIS A 46 -9.57 9.85 -8.43
C HIS A 46 -9.29 8.36 -8.72
N PRO A 47 -9.99 7.75 -9.70
CA PRO A 47 -9.82 6.31 -9.97
C PRO A 47 -8.39 5.88 -10.27
N LEU A 48 -7.60 6.75 -10.87
CA LEU A 48 -6.22 6.45 -11.26
C LEU A 48 -5.20 7.01 -10.28
N SER A 49 -5.63 7.46 -9.10
CA SER A 49 -4.71 7.98 -8.11
C SER A 49 -3.79 6.87 -7.58
N PRO A 50 -2.57 7.23 -7.15
CA PRO A 50 -1.65 6.23 -6.61
C PRO A 50 -2.17 5.69 -5.27
N CYS A 51 -1.98 4.39 -5.08
CA CYS A 51 -2.26 3.78 -3.79
C CYS A 51 -1.30 2.61 -3.57
N ILE A 52 -1.26 2.12 -2.34
CA ILE A 52 -0.43 0.97 -1.98
C ILE A 52 -1.35 -0.24 -1.87
N ASP A 53 -0.97 -1.30 -2.57
CA ASP A 53 -1.69 -2.56 -2.55
C ASP A 53 -0.85 -3.62 -1.85
N HIS A 54 -1.50 -4.53 -1.13
CA HIS A 54 -0.84 -5.68 -0.53
C HIS A 54 -0.84 -6.82 -1.54
N ILE A 55 0.36 -7.30 -1.87
CA ILE A 55 0.51 -8.40 -2.83
C ILE A 55 -0.21 -9.64 -2.31
N ILE A 56 0.02 -9.97 -1.05
CA ILE A 56 -0.74 -11.01 -0.36
C ILE A 56 -1.67 -10.29 0.62
N PRO A 57 -2.99 -10.47 0.48
CA PRO A 57 -3.94 -9.81 1.39
C PRO A 57 -3.66 -10.15 2.86
N ILE A 58 -3.88 -9.18 3.73
CA ILE A 58 -3.69 -9.38 5.18
C ILE A 58 -4.54 -10.55 5.67
N ALA A 59 -5.77 -10.67 5.17
CA ALA A 59 -6.67 -11.75 5.55
C ALA A 59 -6.15 -13.13 5.16
N LYS A 60 -5.20 -13.20 4.22
CA LYS A 60 -4.59 -14.45 3.77
C LYS A 60 -3.17 -14.61 4.29
N GLY A 61 -2.81 -13.90 5.34
CA GLY A 61 -1.51 -14.00 5.97
C GLY A 61 -0.46 -13.06 5.43
N GLY A 62 -0.83 -12.11 4.57
CA GLY A 62 0.10 -11.12 4.07
C GLY A 62 0.57 -10.17 5.17
N HIS A 63 1.84 -9.79 5.16
CA HIS A 63 2.37 -8.85 6.12
C HIS A 63 1.84 -7.45 5.83
N PRO A 64 1.30 -6.74 6.84
CA PRO A 64 0.65 -5.44 6.60
C PRO A 64 1.60 -4.31 6.23
N SER A 65 2.87 -4.39 6.60
CA SER A 65 3.81 -3.28 6.43
C SER A 65 5.14 -3.67 5.81
N ASP A 66 5.37 -4.93 5.50
CA ASP A 66 6.61 -5.37 4.86
C ASP A 66 6.65 -4.85 3.42
N ILE A 67 7.75 -4.17 3.09
CA ILE A 67 7.91 -3.56 1.77
C ILE A 67 7.83 -4.60 0.64
N GLU A 68 8.24 -5.83 0.90
CA GLU A 68 8.18 -6.91 -0.08
C GLU A 68 6.74 -7.38 -0.35
N ASN A 69 5.81 -7.03 0.53
CA ASN A 69 4.40 -7.34 0.36
C ASN A 69 3.59 -6.12 -0.09
N LEU A 70 4.25 -5.03 -0.42
CA LEU A 70 3.59 -3.80 -0.85
C LEU A 70 3.95 -3.49 -2.29
N GLN A 71 3.01 -2.92 -3.02
CA GLN A 71 3.25 -2.50 -4.39
C GLN A 71 2.44 -1.25 -4.71
N LEU A 72 2.97 -0.46 -5.66
CA LEU A 72 2.23 0.68 -6.18
C LEU A 72 1.11 0.18 -7.09
N ALA A 73 -0.04 0.81 -7.00
CA ALA A 73 -1.19 0.46 -7.83
C ALA A 73 -2.06 1.69 -8.05
N HIS A 74 -2.95 1.60 -9.04
CA HIS A 74 -4.03 2.57 -9.18
C HIS A 74 -5.10 2.25 -8.15
N TRP A 75 -5.77 3.29 -7.65
CA TRP A 75 -6.79 3.12 -6.63
C TRP A 75 -7.88 2.12 -7.05
N THR A 76 -8.26 2.12 -8.32
CA THR A 76 -9.29 1.21 -8.84
C THR A 76 -8.77 -0.18 -9.21
N CYS A 77 -7.48 -0.39 -9.20
CA CYS A 77 -6.92 -1.71 -9.40
C CYS A 77 -6.79 -2.44 -8.06
#